data_21e77e2db2c576ce900758b8f5b0afeb
#
_entry.id   21e77e2db2c576ce900758b8f5b0afeb
#
_cell.length_a   1.000
_cell.length_b   1.000
_cell.length_c   1.000
_cell.angle_alpha   90.00
_cell.angle_beta   90.00
_cell.angle_gamma   90.00
#
_symmetry.space_group_name_H-M   'P 1'
#
loop_
_entity.id
_entity.type
_entity.pdbx_description
1 polymer ?
#
loop_
_entity_poly.entity_id
_entity_poly.type
_entity_poly.pdbx_seq_one_letter_code
_entity_poly.pdbx_strand_id
1 'polypeptide(L)'
;MKNLIPNTNLLTIDSREVARMMEKRHTDLLRDIKTFSSYLASSIERRFALNEFWQKSSYKDKIGRTLKCYLITKKGCEFIAHKMTGRKGAIFTATYINRFHEMEQALKTGMLPQRHEIIKKTYRGKLVM
;
A
#
# COMPACT_ATOMS: atom_id res chain seq x y z
N MET A 1 -20.42 13.67 6.65
CA MET A 1 -20.30 13.32 6.79
C MET A 1 -19.72 12.80 6.82
N LYS A 2 -19.61 12.83 6.70
CA LYS A 2 -19.26 12.36 6.85
C LYS A 2 -18.35 11.87 6.90
N ASN A 3 -18.12 11.88 6.73
CA ASN A 3 -17.37 11.47 6.87
C ASN A 3 -16.30 11.33 7.07
N LEU A 4 -15.88 11.77 6.47
CA LEU A 4 -14.69 11.98 7.16
C LEU A 4 -14.08 10.72 7.71
N ILE A 5 -14.80 10.04 8.27
CA ILE A 5 -14.34 8.83 8.85
C ILE A 5 -13.70 7.89 7.86
N PRO A 6 -14.21 7.78 6.67
CA PRO A 6 -13.61 6.89 5.70
C PRO A 6 -12.12 7.11 5.54
N ASN A 7 -11.72 8.36 5.56
CA ASN A 7 -10.32 8.64 5.36
C ASN A 7 -9.45 8.18 6.51
N THR A 8 -9.94 8.32 7.71
CA THR A 8 -9.14 7.96 8.86
C THR A 8 -8.98 6.46 8.96
N ASN A 9 -9.90 5.72 8.38
CA ASN A 9 -9.85 4.28 8.47
C ASN A 9 -9.20 3.61 7.30
N LEU A 10 -8.79 4.39 6.34
CA LEU A 10 -8.17 3.84 5.15
C LEU A 10 -6.70 3.58 5.43
N LEU A 11 -6.39 2.34 5.65
CA LEU A 11 -5.02 1.93 5.89
C LEU A 11 -4.25 1.85 4.58
N THR A 12 -2.98 2.20 4.62
CA THR A 12 -2.16 2.19 3.43
C THR A 12 -0.78 1.62 3.73
N ILE A 13 -0.10 1.19 2.68
CA ILE A 13 1.29 0.79 2.74
C ILE A 13 2.05 1.67 1.77
N ASP A 14 3.21 2.16 2.18
CA ASP A 14 4.06 3.00 1.34
C ASP A 14 4.52 2.21 0.12
N SER A 15 4.55 2.86 -1.03
CA SER A 15 4.92 2.19 -2.27
C SER A 15 6.33 1.62 -2.24
N ARG A 16 7.21 2.19 -1.42
CA ARG A 16 8.54 1.62 -1.28
C ARG A 16 8.49 0.23 -0.67
N GLU A 17 7.61 0.06 0.32
CA GLU A 17 7.44 -1.24 0.94
C GLU A 17 6.75 -2.20 -0.02
N VAL A 18 5.74 -1.73 -0.73
CA VAL A 18 5.05 -2.56 -1.70
C VAL A 18 6.01 -3.07 -2.77
N ALA A 19 6.90 -2.19 -3.23
CA ALA A 19 7.89 -2.60 -4.24
C ALA A 19 8.77 -3.73 -3.71
N ARG A 20 9.19 -3.63 -2.44
CA ARG A 20 9.97 -4.69 -1.84
C ARG A 20 9.20 -6.01 -1.78
N MET A 21 7.94 -5.92 -1.42
CA MET A 21 7.09 -7.12 -1.39
C MET A 21 6.97 -7.77 -2.76
N MET A 22 7.00 -6.96 -3.80
CA MET A 22 6.89 -7.44 -5.17
C MET A 22 8.22 -7.90 -5.74
N GLU A 23 9.31 -7.65 -5.01
CA GLU A 23 10.66 -7.88 -5.52
C GLU A 23 10.91 -7.06 -6.78
N LYS A 24 10.50 -5.80 -6.73
CA LYS A 24 10.55 -4.90 -7.85
C LYS A 24 11.17 -3.58 -7.43
N ARG A 25 11.86 -2.91 -8.34
CA ARG A 25 12.43 -1.61 -8.03
C ARG A 25 11.31 -0.61 -7.83
N HIS A 26 11.52 0.31 -6.90
CA HIS A 26 10.50 1.31 -6.60
C HIS A 26 10.19 2.18 -7.82
N THR A 27 11.22 2.54 -8.60
CA THR A 27 11.00 3.34 -9.79
C THR A 27 10.10 2.64 -10.80
N ASP A 28 10.24 1.33 -10.92
CA ASP A 28 9.40 0.57 -11.83
C ASP A 28 7.96 0.53 -11.34
N LEU A 29 7.78 0.38 -10.04
CA LEU A 29 6.42 0.40 -9.49
C LEU A 29 5.78 1.76 -9.68
N LEU A 30 6.52 2.83 -9.47
CA LEU A 30 5.98 4.18 -9.66
C LEU A 30 5.51 4.36 -11.10
N ARG A 31 6.31 3.86 -12.05
CA ARG A 31 5.93 3.94 -13.45
C ARG A 31 4.66 3.16 -13.72
N ASP A 32 4.58 1.96 -13.15
CA ASP A 32 3.41 1.12 -13.35
C ASP A 32 2.15 1.77 -12.78
N ILE A 33 2.26 2.35 -11.59
CA ILE A 33 1.11 3.02 -10.98
C ILE A 33 0.65 4.18 -11.86
N LYS A 34 1.59 4.92 -12.42
CA LYS A 34 1.24 6.02 -13.30
C LYS A 34 0.51 5.50 -14.53
N THR A 35 0.98 4.40 -15.09
CA THR A 35 0.34 3.80 -16.24
C THR A 35 -1.07 3.31 -15.91
N PHE A 36 -1.21 2.59 -14.80
CA PHE A 36 -2.52 2.12 -14.37
C PHE A 36 -3.47 3.28 -14.11
N SER A 37 -2.96 4.34 -13.50
CA SER A 37 -3.79 5.52 -13.23
C SER A 37 -4.30 6.11 -14.53
N SER A 38 -3.45 6.14 -15.54
CA SER A 38 -3.84 6.65 -16.85
C SER A 38 -4.96 5.81 -17.47
N TYR A 39 -4.85 4.49 -17.38
CA TYR A 39 -5.88 3.61 -17.91
C TYR A 39 -7.22 3.84 -17.21
N LEU A 40 -7.18 3.91 -15.88
CA LEU A 40 -8.40 4.09 -15.12
C LEU A 40 -9.04 5.45 -15.37
N ALA A 41 -8.21 6.49 -15.52
CA ALA A 41 -8.71 7.81 -15.76
C ALA A 41 -9.32 7.96 -17.16
N SER A 42 -8.90 7.12 -18.10
CA SER A 42 -9.38 7.21 -19.46
C SER A 42 -10.75 6.57 -19.66
N SER A 43 -11.27 5.87 -18.66
CA SER A 43 -12.55 5.21 -18.81
C SER A 43 -13.67 6.25 -18.70
N ILE A 44 -14.36 6.47 -19.80
CA ILE A 44 -15.42 7.47 -19.85
C ILE A 44 -16.68 6.98 -19.17
N GLU A 45 -16.99 5.71 -19.36
CA GLU A 45 -18.22 5.16 -18.83
C GLU A 45 -18.17 4.89 -17.35
N ARG A 46 -16.99 4.64 -16.83
CA ARG A 46 -16.83 4.33 -15.42
C ARG A 46 -15.87 5.32 -14.82
N ARG A 47 -16.26 5.89 -13.73
CA ARG A 47 -15.43 6.85 -13.06
C ARG A 47 -14.82 6.20 -11.86
N PHE A 48 -13.50 6.00 -11.93
CA PHE A 48 -12.77 5.39 -10.84
C PHE A 48 -12.15 6.48 -9.98
N ALA A 49 -12.35 6.36 -8.68
CA ALA A 49 -11.72 7.27 -7.74
C ALA A 49 -10.33 6.74 -7.46
N LEU A 50 -9.33 7.34 -8.09
CA LEU A 50 -7.97 6.83 -7.99
C LEU A 50 -7.48 6.77 -6.55
N ASN A 51 -7.93 7.71 -5.72
CA ASN A 51 -7.48 7.72 -4.34
C ASN A 51 -8.01 6.56 -3.52
N GLU A 52 -8.92 5.76 -4.06
CA GLU A 52 -9.33 4.53 -3.40
C GLU A 52 -8.29 3.43 -3.60
N PHE A 53 -7.41 3.60 -4.56
CA PHE A 53 -6.36 2.63 -4.85
C PHE A 53 -5.02 3.09 -4.33
N TRP A 54 -4.64 4.33 -4.65
CA TRP A 54 -3.37 4.89 -4.19
C TRP A 54 -3.47 6.40 -4.15
N GLN A 55 -2.66 6.99 -3.27
CA GLN A 55 -2.64 8.43 -3.08
C GLN A 55 -1.22 8.92 -3.23
N LYS A 56 -1.05 10.04 -3.90
CA LYS A 56 0.27 10.63 -4.07
C LYS A 56 0.81 11.09 -2.73
N SER A 57 2.09 10.86 -2.52
CA SER A 57 2.75 11.28 -1.31
C SER A 57 4.21 11.57 -1.62
N SER A 58 4.98 11.86 -0.59
CA SER A 58 6.39 12.12 -0.77
C SER A 58 7.14 11.73 0.49
N TYR A 59 8.46 11.65 0.36
CA TYR A 59 9.32 11.35 1.49
C TYR A 59 10.64 12.06 1.28
N LYS A 60 11.41 12.17 2.34
CA LYS A 60 12.74 12.78 2.28
C LYS A 60 13.79 11.70 2.30
N ASP A 61 14.78 11.81 1.42
CA ASP A 61 15.88 10.86 1.45
C ASP A 61 16.93 11.35 2.44
N LYS A 62 18.05 10.64 2.51
CA LYS A 62 19.08 10.94 3.51
C LYS A 62 19.70 12.31 3.35
N ILE A 63 19.72 12.84 2.14
CA ILE A 63 20.32 14.16 1.92
C ILE A 63 19.26 15.26 1.82
N GLY A 64 18.04 14.93 2.23
CA GLY A 64 17.01 15.96 2.34
C GLY A 64 16.20 16.24 1.08
N ARG A 65 16.41 15.47 0.01
CA ARG A 65 15.63 15.68 -1.19
C ARG A 65 14.23 15.11 -1.00
N THR A 66 13.25 15.79 -1.56
CA THR A 66 11.86 15.32 -1.52
C THR A 66 11.62 14.45 -2.75
N LEU A 67 11.25 13.22 -2.50
CA LEU A 67 11.04 12.24 -3.57
C LEU A 67 9.61 11.74 -3.53
N LYS A 68 9.12 11.28 -4.67
CA LYS A 68 7.73 10.85 -4.81
C LYS A 68 7.53 9.43 -4.31
N CYS A 69 6.36 9.21 -3.76
CA CYS A 69 5.90 7.86 -3.46
C CYS A 69 4.38 7.87 -3.49
N TYR A 70 3.79 6.70 -3.27
CA TYR A 70 2.35 6.57 -3.14
C TYR A 70 2.05 5.86 -1.85
N LEU A 71 0.88 6.18 -1.31
CA LEU A 71 0.31 5.40 -0.21
C LEU A 71 -0.73 4.50 -0.86
N ILE A 72 -0.54 3.19 -0.73
CA ILE A 72 -1.35 2.23 -1.46
C ILE A 72 -2.31 1.54 -0.50
N THR A 73 -3.60 1.58 -0.83
CA THR A 73 -4.63 0.96 -0.01
C THR A 73 -4.65 -0.54 -0.26
N LYS A 74 -5.42 -1.24 0.57
CA LYS A 74 -5.61 -2.67 0.36
C LYS A 74 -6.18 -2.92 -1.03
N LYS A 75 -7.14 -2.09 -1.43
CA LYS A 75 -7.74 -2.18 -2.75
C LYS A 75 -6.71 -1.98 -3.84
N GLY A 76 -5.80 -1.04 -3.63
CA GLY A 76 -4.71 -0.82 -4.57
C GLY A 76 -3.77 -2.00 -4.66
N CYS A 77 -3.44 -2.61 -3.52
CA CYS A 77 -2.60 -3.79 -3.52
C CYS A 77 -3.31 -4.95 -4.24
N GLU A 78 -4.60 -5.05 -4.05
CA GLU A 78 -5.38 -6.08 -4.73
C GLU A 78 -5.32 -5.89 -6.24
N PHE A 79 -5.47 -4.63 -6.69
CA PHE A 79 -5.38 -4.32 -8.10
C PHE A 79 -4.02 -4.73 -8.65
N ILE A 80 -2.95 -4.34 -7.94
CA ILE A 80 -1.59 -4.66 -8.37
C ILE A 80 -1.38 -6.17 -8.43
N ALA A 81 -1.89 -6.88 -7.43
CA ALA A 81 -1.74 -8.33 -7.38
C ALA A 81 -2.35 -9.00 -8.60
N HIS A 82 -3.47 -8.46 -9.07
CA HIS A 82 -4.11 -9.02 -10.25
C HIS A 82 -3.27 -8.89 -11.52
N LYS A 83 -2.28 -8.00 -11.50
CA LYS A 83 -1.40 -7.83 -12.65
C LYS A 83 -0.18 -8.72 -12.59
N MET A 84 -0.02 -9.43 -11.48
CA MET A 84 1.13 -10.30 -11.30
C MET A 84 0.72 -11.75 -11.48
N THR A 85 1.68 -12.58 -11.82
CA THR A 85 1.43 -13.99 -11.98
C THR A 85 2.56 -14.77 -11.33
N GLY A 86 2.33 -16.07 -11.14
CA GLY A 86 3.39 -16.96 -10.68
C GLY A 86 3.75 -16.75 -9.22
N ARG A 87 4.97 -17.16 -8.93
CA ARG A 87 5.46 -17.19 -7.55
C ARG A 87 5.47 -15.81 -6.90
N LYS A 88 5.98 -14.82 -7.61
CA LYS A 88 6.04 -13.46 -7.03
C LYS A 88 4.67 -12.91 -6.73
N GLY A 89 3.72 -13.20 -7.61
CA GLY A 89 2.35 -12.75 -7.39
C GLY A 89 1.72 -13.40 -6.18
N ALA A 90 1.95 -14.69 -6.00
CA ALA A 90 1.40 -15.41 -4.86
C ALA A 90 2.00 -14.88 -3.56
N ILE A 91 3.31 -14.68 -3.54
CA ILE A 91 3.98 -14.19 -2.34
C ILE A 91 3.53 -12.77 -2.02
N PHE A 92 3.46 -11.92 -3.03
CA PHE A 92 3.00 -10.55 -2.80
C PHE A 92 1.59 -10.54 -2.21
N THR A 93 0.71 -11.34 -2.80
CA THR A 93 -0.68 -11.37 -2.35
C THR A 93 -0.78 -11.78 -0.88
N ALA A 94 -0.11 -12.86 -0.52
CA ALA A 94 -0.15 -13.32 0.87
C ALA A 94 0.47 -12.28 1.80
N THR A 95 1.53 -11.63 1.35
CA THR A 95 2.24 -10.66 2.19
C THR A 95 1.38 -9.44 2.47
N TYR A 96 0.74 -8.87 1.45
CA TYR A 96 -0.04 -7.67 1.72
C TYR A 96 -1.30 -7.99 2.50
N ILE A 97 -1.89 -9.15 2.28
CA ILE A 97 -3.06 -9.54 3.04
C ILE A 97 -2.72 -9.62 4.53
N ASN A 98 -1.60 -10.27 4.85
CA ASN A 98 -1.18 -10.37 6.24
C ASN A 98 -0.84 -9.01 6.83
N ARG A 99 -0.20 -8.17 6.04
CA ARG A 99 0.19 -6.85 6.50
C ARG A 99 -1.03 -6.01 6.87
N PHE A 100 -2.06 -6.02 6.01
CA PHE A 100 -3.27 -5.27 6.32
C PHE A 100 -4.01 -5.87 7.49
N HIS A 101 -4.00 -7.19 7.60
CA HIS A 101 -4.63 -7.83 8.74
C HIS A 101 -3.99 -7.39 10.05
N GLU A 102 -2.67 -7.34 10.07
CA GLU A 102 -1.95 -6.87 11.26
C GLU A 102 -2.32 -5.45 11.62
N MET A 103 -2.39 -4.58 10.61
CA MET A 103 -2.75 -3.19 10.86
C MET A 103 -4.18 -3.07 11.37
N GLU A 104 -5.08 -3.88 10.83
CA GLU A 104 -6.47 -3.87 11.27
C GLU A 104 -6.58 -4.35 12.71
N GLN A 105 -5.80 -5.35 13.08
CA GLN A 105 -5.80 -5.83 14.45
C GLN A 105 -5.26 -4.80 15.41
N ALA A 106 -4.23 -4.08 14.99
CA ALA A 106 -3.67 -3.03 15.83
C ALA A 106 -4.70 -1.93 16.08
N LEU A 107 -5.50 -1.60 15.09
CA LEU A 107 -6.56 -0.63 15.26
C LEU A 107 -7.59 -1.10 16.27
N LYS A 108 -7.98 -2.36 16.18
CA LYS A 108 -8.98 -2.90 17.07
C LYS A 108 -8.53 -2.93 18.51
N THR A 109 -7.24 -3.16 18.72
CA THR A 109 -6.73 -3.24 20.09
C THR A 109 -6.33 -1.89 20.66
N GLY A 110 -6.41 -0.84 19.84
CA GLY A 110 -6.06 0.49 20.33
C GLY A 110 -4.57 0.74 20.40
N MET A 111 -3.76 -0.06 19.76
CA MET A 111 -2.32 0.07 19.82
C MET A 111 -1.77 0.87 18.65
N LEU A 112 -2.62 1.66 18.07
CA LEU A 112 -2.29 2.38 16.86
C LEU A 112 -1.15 3.38 16.97
N PRO A 113 -1.02 4.16 18.02
CA PRO A 113 0.03 5.17 18.05
C PRO A 113 1.42 4.61 17.87
N GLN A 114 1.61 3.39 18.27
CA GLN A 114 2.90 2.73 18.12
C GLN A 114 2.90 1.79 16.95
N ARG A 115 2.03 2.04 16.02
CA ARG A 115 1.79 1.16 14.91
C ARG A 115 3.07 0.72 14.21
N HIS A 116 3.95 1.66 13.94
CA HIS A 116 5.15 1.34 13.22
C HIS A 116 5.99 0.30 13.95
N GLU A 117 6.20 0.51 15.23
CA GLU A 117 6.95 -0.44 16.02
C GLU A 117 6.24 -1.75 16.19
N ILE A 118 4.96 -1.68 16.44
CA ILE A 118 4.16 -2.86 16.63
C ILE A 118 4.20 -3.75 15.40
N ILE A 119 4.01 -3.15 14.27
CA ILE A 119 4.02 -3.89 13.02
C ILE A 119 5.37 -4.51 12.77
N LYS A 120 6.40 -3.76 13.06
CA LYS A 120 7.74 -4.24 12.88
C LYS A 120 8.03 -5.46 13.72
N LYS A 121 7.61 -5.44 14.97
CA LYS A 121 7.79 -6.59 15.83
C LYS A 121 7.04 -7.80 15.34
N THR A 122 5.80 -7.60 15.01
CA THR A 122 4.96 -8.67 14.52
C THR A 122 5.57 -9.29 13.29
N TYR A 123 6.01 -8.46 12.43
CA TYR A 123 6.55 -8.89 11.17
C TYR A 123 7.80 -9.74 11.32
N ARG A 124 8.62 -9.42 12.27
CA ARG A 124 9.83 -10.15 12.47
C ARG A 124 9.65 -11.32 13.35
N GLY A 125 8.91 -11.13 14.29
CA GLY A 125 8.73 -12.20 15.20
C GLY A 125 7.81 -13.19 14.68
N LYS A 126 7.61 -13.08 14.34
CA LYS A 126 6.92 -13.99 14.04
C LYS A 126 6.82 -14.65 13.64
N LEU A 127 7.09 -14.10 13.60
CA LEU A 127 6.98 -14.31 13.36
C LEU A 127 7.17 -14.63 13.61
N VAL A 128 7.34 -14.43 14.06
CA VAL A 128 7.38 -14.63 14.44
C VAL A 128 7.06 -14.94 14.71
N MET A 129 6.92 -15.12 14.70
CA MET A 129 6.54 -15.38 14.86
C MET A 129 6.24 -15.65 14.77
#